data_1b1606c06fcfd0e7ee85e31fa67a787a
#
_entry.id   1b1606c06fcfd0e7ee85e31fa67a787a
#
_cell.length_a   1.000
_cell.length_b   1.000
_cell.length_c   1.000
_cell.angle_alpha   90.00
_cell.angle_beta   90.00
_cell.angle_gamma   90.00
#
_symmetry.space_group_name_H-M   'P 1'
#
loop_
_entity.id
_entity.type
_entity.pdbx_description
1 polymer ?
#
loop_
_entity_poly.entity_id
_entity_poly.type
_entity_poly.pdbx_seq_one_letter_code
_entity_poly.pdbx_strand_id
1 'polypeptide(L)'
;MSYNDRKVIGRCVMKEQRFKVSFNSPVILGFAVICLIALILGLITGGRTNTMLFSVYRSSMLNPLTYIRFVGHIFGHAGWEHFMGNIMLILVVGPLLEEKYGSSNLLFVILATALVTGIANFALFPRVQLLGASGVVFALILLSSFTGLNEDGIPLTFILVAALYIGQQIYQGIFVNDNVSNLTHILGGLVGAGLGYVLNKKKLSRY
;
A
#
# COMPACT_ATOMS: atom_id res chain seq x y z
N MET A 1 -7.28 -21.44 66.70
CA MET A 1 -6.90 -20.72 65.48
C MET A 1 -5.71 -21.43 64.86
N SER A 2 -5.96 -22.23 63.85
CA SER A 2 -5.03 -23.25 63.32
C SER A 2 -3.93 -22.61 62.48
N TYR A 3 -2.72 -23.18 62.64
CA TYR A 3 -1.46 -22.74 62.00
C TYR A 3 -1.40 -22.93 60.41
N ASN A 4 -2.52 -23.35 59.81
CA ASN A 4 -2.55 -23.75 58.39
C ASN A 4 -3.03 -22.70 57.38
N ASP A 5 -3.38 -21.47 57.81
CA ASP A 5 -3.96 -20.46 56.91
C ASP A 5 -2.95 -19.50 56.27
N ARG A 6 -1.65 -19.76 56.35
CA ARG A 6 -0.60 -18.84 55.88
C ARG A 6 0.17 -19.31 54.63
N LYS A 7 -0.36 -20.22 53.82
CA LYS A 7 0.34 -20.71 52.60
C LYS A 7 -0.40 -20.52 51.29
N VAL A 8 -1.29 -19.55 51.19
CA VAL A 8 -1.99 -19.22 49.92
C VAL A 8 -1.68 -17.79 49.48
N ILE A 9 -0.50 -17.27 49.76
CA ILE A 9 -0.06 -15.99 49.17
C ILE A 9 0.99 -16.29 48.11
N GLY A 10 0.52 -16.19 46.85
CA GLY A 10 1.32 -15.64 45.75
C GLY A 10 2.38 -16.53 45.14
N ARG A 11 2.03 -17.60 44.43
CA ARG A 11 2.76 -17.92 43.19
C ARG A 11 2.08 -17.23 42.04
N CYS A 12 2.35 -15.94 41.89
CA CYS A 12 2.22 -15.27 40.60
C CYS A 12 3.30 -15.89 39.70
N VAL A 13 2.93 -16.96 39.00
CA VAL A 13 3.78 -17.54 37.96
C VAL A 13 3.83 -16.49 36.88
N MET A 14 4.85 -15.65 36.88
CA MET A 14 5.18 -14.81 35.72
C MET A 14 5.44 -15.78 34.57
N LYS A 15 4.42 -15.93 33.73
CA LYS A 15 4.53 -16.65 32.46
C LYS A 15 5.59 -15.93 31.67
N GLU A 16 6.78 -16.49 31.51
CA GLU A 16 7.80 -15.98 30.60
C GLU A 16 7.13 -15.74 29.24
N GLN A 17 6.88 -14.49 28.89
CA GLN A 17 6.44 -14.12 27.56
C GLN A 17 7.65 -14.31 26.64
N ARG A 18 7.79 -15.50 26.08
CA ARG A 18 8.74 -15.74 25.00
C ARG A 18 8.29 -14.88 23.81
N PHE A 19 9.12 -13.94 23.40
CA PHE A 19 8.93 -13.20 22.17
C PHE A 19 8.81 -14.20 21.02
N LYS A 20 7.60 -14.30 20.45
CA LYS A 20 7.36 -15.11 19.26
C LYS A 20 7.21 -14.15 18.08
N VAL A 21 8.02 -14.35 17.06
CA VAL A 21 7.82 -13.68 15.77
C VAL A 21 6.62 -14.34 15.10
N SER A 22 5.61 -13.53 14.74
CA SER A 22 4.41 -14.00 14.03
C SER A 22 4.39 -13.48 12.62
N PHE A 23 3.93 -14.31 11.70
CA PHE A 23 3.72 -13.95 10.29
C PHE A 23 2.26 -13.47 10.14
N ASN A 24 2.03 -12.19 10.48
CA ASN A 24 0.68 -11.63 10.65
C ASN A 24 0.09 -10.96 9.40
N SER A 25 0.89 -10.73 8.35
CA SER A 25 0.46 -9.93 7.18
C SER A 25 1.04 -10.51 5.88
N PRO A 26 0.53 -11.66 5.41
CA PRO A 26 1.11 -12.38 4.28
C PRO A 26 1.11 -11.59 2.96
N VAL A 27 0.06 -10.80 2.68
CA VAL A 27 -0.01 -9.99 1.46
C VAL A 27 1.01 -8.87 1.48
N ILE A 28 1.11 -8.14 2.59
CA ILE A 28 2.06 -7.02 2.73
C ILE A 28 3.51 -7.51 2.72
N LEU A 29 3.81 -8.57 3.46
CA LEU A 29 5.16 -9.15 3.48
C LEU A 29 5.53 -9.73 2.12
N GLY A 30 4.61 -10.45 1.47
CA GLY A 30 4.81 -10.95 0.11
C GLY A 30 5.04 -9.83 -0.90
N PHE A 31 4.27 -8.76 -0.82
CA PHE A 31 4.44 -7.57 -1.65
C PHE A 31 5.84 -6.95 -1.48
N ALA A 32 6.28 -6.75 -0.23
CA ALA A 32 7.60 -6.18 0.07
C ALA A 32 8.74 -7.07 -0.47
N VAL A 33 8.62 -8.40 -0.32
CA VAL A 33 9.61 -9.36 -0.86
C VAL A 33 9.66 -9.30 -2.39
N ILE A 34 8.51 -9.23 -3.08
CA ILE A 34 8.47 -9.12 -4.54
C ILE A 34 9.12 -7.80 -4.99
N CYS A 35 8.85 -6.69 -4.32
CA CYS A 35 9.49 -5.40 -4.60
C CYS A 35 11.02 -5.47 -4.42
N LEU A 36 11.49 -6.13 -3.37
CA LEU A 36 12.92 -6.31 -3.13
C LEU A 36 13.58 -7.16 -4.23
N ILE A 37 12.94 -8.26 -4.63
CA ILE A 37 13.42 -9.10 -5.73
C ILE A 37 13.46 -8.28 -7.03
N ALA A 38 12.40 -7.52 -7.34
CA ALA A 38 12.34 -6.68 -8.53
C ALA A 38 13.45 -5.61 -8.53
N LEU A 39 13.72 -4.98 -7.38
CA LEU A 39 14.83 -4.02 -7.22
C LEU A 39 16.18 -4.69 -7.48
N ILE A 40 16.46 -5.84 -6.86
CA ILE A 40 17.73 -6.57 -7.05
C ILE A 40 17.92 -6.94 -8.52
N LEU A 41 16.87 -7.48 -9.16
CA LEU A 41 16.90 -7.80 -10.60
C LEU A 41 17.15 -6.55 -11.45
N GLY A 42 16.51 -5.42 -11.10
CA GLY A 42 16.74 -4.13 -11.74
C GLY A 42 18.20 -3.67 -11.66
N LEU A 43 18.79 -3.77 -10.47
CA LEU A 43 20.20 -3.39 -10.25
C LEU A 43 21.16 -4.31 -11.01
N ILE A 44 20.98 -5.62 -10.95
CA ILE A 44 21.86 -6.60 -11.64
C ILE A 44 21.77 -6.46 -13.17
N THR A 45 20.59 -6.15 -13.70
CA THR A 45 20.37 -6.07 -15.15
C THR A 45 20.57 -4.67 -15.73
N GLY A 46 21.03 -3.70 -14.93
CA GLY A 46 21.15 -2.31 -15.36
C GLY A 46 19.82 -1.68 -15.80
N GLY A 47 18.73 -2.00 -15.11
CA GLY A 47 17.38 -1.47 -15.35
C GLY A 47 16.57 -2.22 -16.43
N ARG A 48 17.12 -3.22 -17.10
CA ARG A 48 16.41 -3.95 -18.18
C ARG A 48 15.15 -4.64 -17.67
N THR A 49 15.19 -5.30 -16.52
CA THR A 49 14.01 -5.95 -15.95
C THR A 49 12.93 -4.94 -15.57
N ASN A 50 13.32 -3.75 -15.07
CA ASN A 50 12.36 -2.67 -14.81
C ASN A 50 11.64 -2.27 -16.09
N THR A 51 12.36 -2.03 -17.18
CA THR A 51 11.76 -1.67 -18.46
C THR A 51 10.90 -2.79 -19.04
N MET A 52 11.30 -4.04 -18.89
CA MET A 52 10.59 -5.19 -19.48
C MET A 52 9.31 -5.57 -18.71
N LEU A 53 9.36 -5.59 -17.36
CA LEU A 53 8.33 -6.19 -16.51
C LEU A 53 7.73 -5.22 -15.48
N PHE A 54 8.54 -4.31 -14.94
CA PHE A 54 8.23 -3.54 -13.74
C PHE A 54 8.06 -2.04 -13.99
N SER A 55 7.70 -1.65 -15.23
CA SER A 55 7.31 -0.28 -15.52
C SER A 55 6.29 -0.23 -16.65
N VAL A 56 5.29 0.65 -16.54
CA VAL A 56 4.27 0.86 -17.55
C VAL A 56 4.58 2.12 -18.36
N TYR A 57 4.50 1.98 -19.67
CA TYR A 57 4.71 3.05 -20.66
C TYR A 57 3.94 2.70 -21.93
N ARG A 58 3.78 3.68 -22.82
CA ARG A 58 3.09 3.46 -24.09
C ARG A 58 3.86 2.46 -24.96
N SER A 59 3.24 1.36 -25.26
CA SER A 59 3.79 0.25 -26.06
C SER A 59 2.68 -0.42 -26.86
N SER A 60 3.05 -1.34 -27.79
CA SER A 60 2.06 -2.05 -28.59
C SER A 60 1.16 -2.92 -27.71
N MET A 61 -0.15 -2.85 -27.93
CA MET A 61 -1.14 -3.72 -27.30
C MET A 61 -1.06 -5.17 -27.80
N LEU A 62 -0.35 -5.43 -28.91
CA LEU A 62 -0.08 -6.80 -29.39
C LEU A 62 1.04 -7.48 -28.58
N ASN A 63 1.81 -6.71 -27.80
CA ASN A 63 2.84 -7.26 -26.95
C ASN A 63 2.24 -7.72 -25.61
N PRO A 64 2.30 -9.01 -25.24
CA PRO A 64 1.73 -9.52 -24.00
C PRO A 64 2.37 -8.89 -22.75
N LEU A 65 3.62 -8.44 -22.81
CA LEU A 65 4.29 -7.74 -21.72
C LEU A 65 3.59 -6.41 -21.37
N THR A 66 2.84 -5.80 -22.29
CA THR A 66 2.08 -4.58 -22.01
C THR A 66 1.05 -4.83 -20.89
N TYR A 67 0.38 -5.97 -20.93
CA TYR A 67 -0.62 -6.33 -19.92
C TYR A 67 0.01 -6.67 -18.56
N ILE A 68 1.17 -7.34 -18.57
CA ILE A 68 1.93 -7.61 -17.34
C ILE A 68 2.34 -6.32 -16.67
N ARG A 69 2.76 -5.31 -17.44
CA ARG A 69 3.20 -4.00 -16.95
C ARG A 69 2.07 -3.21 -16.29
N PHE A 70 0.80 -3.40 -16.67
CA PHE A 70 -0.32 -2.73 -16.01
C PHE A 70 -0.41 -3.04 -14.52
N VAL A 71 0.10 -4.20 -14.11
CA VAL A 71 0.19 -4.57 -12.70
C VAL A 71 1.64 -4.57 -12.20
N GLY A 72 2.57 -5.02 -13.04
CA GLY A 72 3.98 -5.20 -12.67
C GLY A 72 4.69 -3.91 -12.24
N HIS A 73 4.23 -2.75 -12.72
CA HIS A 73 4.88 -1.47 -12.43
C HIS A 73 4.92 -1.12 -10.93
N ILE A 74 3.97 -1.60 -10.13
CA ILE A 74 3.95 -1.34 -8.68
C ILE A 74 5.09 -2.04 -7.92
N PHE A 75 5.74 -3.04 -8.52
CA PHE A 75 6.87 -3.75 -7.92
C PHE A 75 8.22 -3.12 -8.31
N GLY A 76 8.28 -2.37 -9.41
CA GLY A 76 9.50 -1.74 -9.89
C GLY A 76 9.93 -0.55 -9.03
N HIS A 77 11.23 -0.36 -8.87
CA HIS A 77 11.79 0.80 -8.18
C HIS A 77 13.03 1.31 -8.90
N ALA A 78 13.18 2.63 -9.00
CA ALA A 78 14.30 3.27 -9.70
C ALA A 78 15.63 3.11 -8.96
N GLY A 79 15.59 2.88 -7.64
CA GLY A 79 16.76 2.71 -6.79
C GLY A 79 16.35 2.47 -5.34
N TRP A 80 17.38 2.37 -4.49
CA TRP A 80 17.20 2.03 -3.09
C TRP A 80 16.39 3.03 -2.29
N GLU A 81 16.60 4.33 -2.50
CA GLU A 81 15.84 5.39 -1.80
C GLU A 81 14.35 5.33 -2.15
N HIS A 82 14.03 5.17 -3.44
CA HIS A 82 12.65 5.04 -3.90
C HIS A 82 11.96 3.80 -3.31
N PHE A 83 12.67 2.66 -3.27
CA PHE A 83 12.20 1.43 -2.63
C PHE A 83 11.94 1.65 -1.14
N MET A 84 12.92 2.17 -0.39
CA MET A 84 12.80 2.37 1.06
C MET A 84 11.65 3.32 1.40
N GLY A 85 11.50 4.44 0.67
CA GLY A 85 10.41 5.39 0.89
C GLY A 85 9.03 4.75 0.76
N ASN A 86 8.84 3.87 -0.22
CA ASN A 86 7.57 3.15 -0.40
C ASN A 86 7.38 2.03 0.63
N ILE A 87 8.38 1.15 0.79
CA ILE A 87 8.22 -0.05 1.61
C ILE A 87 8.09 0.27 3.09
N MET A 88 8.77 1.28 3.59
CA MET A 88 8.60 1.70 5.00
C MET A 88 7.14 2.09 5.28
N LEU A 89 6.51 2.89 4.42
CA LEU A 89 5.11 3.28 4.59
C LEU A 89 4.16 2.08 4.46
N ILE A 90 4.41 1.19 3.51
CA ILE A 90 3.61 -0.03 3.31
C ILE A 90 3.71 -0.95 4.54
N LEU A 91 4.90 -1.14 5.12
CA LEU A 91 5.11 -1.97 6.29
C LEU A 91 4.53 -1.35 7.59
N VAL A 92 4.40 -0.02 7.65
CA VAL A 92 3.77 0.66 8.80
C VAL A 92 2.24 0.59 8.72
N VAL A 93 1.67 0.91 7.56
CA VAL A 93 0.21 1.05 7.40
C VAL A 93 -0.45 -0.28 6.99
N GLY A 94 0.22 -1.04 6.13
CA GLY A 94 -0.34 -2.22 5.48
C GLY A 94 -0.78 -3.34 6.43
N PRO A 95 0.03 -3.75 7.43
CA PRO A 95 -0.36 -4.82 8.35
C PRO A 95 -1.65 -4.53 9.12
N LEU A 96 -1.84 -3.28 9.57
CA LEU A 96 -3.07 -2.85 10.25
C LEU A 96 -4.30 -2.95 9.34
N LEU A 97 -4.12 -2.64 8.06
CA LEU A 97 -5.19 -2.75 7.07
C LEU A 97 -5.47 -4.20 6.69
N GLU A 98 -4.43 -5.03 6.60
CA GLU A 98 -4.60 -6.46 6.32
C GLU A 98 -5.33 -7.17 7.46
N GLU A 99 -5.03 -6.84 8.71
CA GLU A 99 -5.75 -7.33 9.89
C GLU A 99 -7.21 -6.87 9.87
N LYS A 100 -7.47 -5.58 9.55
CA LYS A 100 -8.81 -5.00 9.56
C LYS A 100 -9.72 -5.51 8.44
N TYR A 101 -9.21 -5.54 7.21
CA TYR A 101 -10.00 -5.83 6.01
C TYR A 101 -9.85 -7.26 5.49
N GLY A 102 -8.84 -7.99 5.96
CA GLY A 102 -8.45 -9.31 5.50
C GLY A 102 -7.57 -9.27 4.24
N SER A 103 -6.76 -10.31 4.07
CA SER A 103 -5.78 -10.44 2.99
C SER A 103 -6.38 -10.33 1.59
N SER A 104 -7.56 -10.94 1.37
CA SER A 104 -8.22 -10.93 0.03
C SER A 104 -8.67 -9.53 -0.38
N ASN A 105 -9.27 -8.76 0.55
CA ASN A 105 -9.70 -7.40 0.25
C ASN A 105 -8.50 -6.47 0.06
N LEU A 106 -7.44 -6.64 0.85
CA LEU A 106 -6.24 -5.82 0.71
C LEU A 106 -5.53 -6.10 -0.61
N LEU A 107 -5.41 -7.38 -1.00
CA LEU A 107 -4.87 -7.76 -2.30
C LEU A 107 -5.71 -7.16 -3.44
N PHE A 108 -7.03 -7.18 -3.32
CA PHE A 108 -7.92 -6.55 -4.30
C PHE A 108 -7.67 -5.04 -4.40
N VAL A 109 -7.52 -4.32 -3.27
CA VAL A 109 -7.18 -2.89 -3.27
C VAL A 109 -5.87 -2.63 -4.00
N ILE A 110 -4.82 -3.41 -3.71
CA ILE A 110 -3.51 -3.28 -4.35
C ILE A 110 -3.60 -3.49 -5.87
N LEU A 111 -4.26 -4.57 -6.30
CA LEU A 111 -4.39 -4.90 -7.73
C LEU A 111 -5.28 -3.90 -8.48
N ALA A 112 -6.38 -3.46 -7.88
CA ALA A 112 -7.25 -2.45 -8.47
C ALA A 112 -6.50 -1.11 -8.64
N THR A 113 -5.73 -0.71 -7.62
CA THR A 113 -4.88 0.48 -7.70
C THR A 113 -3.85 0.35 -8.82
N ALA A 114 -3.16 -0.80 -8.91
CA ALA A 114 -2.18 -1.04 -9.97
C ALA A 114 -2.82 -0.92 -11.36
N LEU A 115 -3.96 -1.55 -11.59
CA LEU A 115 -4.64 -1.50 -12.88
C LEU A 115 -5.07 -0.07 -13.23
N VAL A 116 -5.70 0.65 -12.31
CA VAL A 116 -6.18 2.02 -12.56
C VAL A 116 -5.01 2.96 -12.87
N THR A 117 -3.96 2.94 -12.05
CA THR A 117 -2.79 3.81 -12.24
C THR A 117 -1.99 3.42 -13.49
N GLY A 118 -1.82 2.13 -13.75
CA GLY A 118 -1.12 1.63 -14.94
C GLY A 118 -1.85 1.97 -16.24
N ILE A 119 -3.17 1.76 -16.31
CA ILE A 119 -3.99 2.10 -17.48
C ILE A 119 -4.02 3.61 -17.69
N ALA A 120 -4.18 4.39 -16.61
CA ALA A 120 -4.17 5.84 -16.68
C ALA A 120 -2.84 6.38 -17.22
N ASN A 121 -1.71 5.89 -16.71
CA ASN A 121 -0.40 6.27 -17.22
C ASN A 121 -0.23 5.90 -18.70
N PHE A 122 -0.58 4.69 -19.07
CA PHE A 122 -0.52 4.21 -20.45
C PHE A 122 -1.35 5.07 -21.41
N ALA A 123 -2.55 5.48 -20.98
CA ALA A 123 -3.46 6.24 -21.83
C ALA A 123 -3.10 7.73 -21.92
N LEU A 124 -2.74 8.35 -20.78
CA LEU A 124 -2.63 9.81 -20.66
C LEU A 124 -1.19 10.32 -20.76
N PHE A 125 -0.19 9.49 -20.42
CA PHE A 125 1.21 9.91 -20.33
C PHE A 125 2.14 9.08 -21.24
N PRO A 126 2.05 9.23 -22.57
CA PRO A 126 2.77 8.37 -23.52
C PRO A 126 4.30 8.46 -23.43
N ARG A 127 4.82 9.51 -22.80
CA ARG A 127 6.26 9.78 -22.65
C ARG A 127 6.79 9.47 -21.26
N VAL A 128 5.92 9.08 -20.31
CA VAL A 128 6.29 8.78 -18.92
C VAL A 128 6.38 7.29 -18.74
N GLN A 129 7.50 6.83 -18.18
CA GLN A 129 7.70 5.48 -17.74
C GLN A 129 7.39 5.42 -16.23
N LEU A 130 6.20 4.94 -15.86
CA LEU A 130 5.77 4.83 -14.48
C LEU A 130 6.27 3.52 -13.87
N LEU A 131 6.92 3.60 -12.72
CA LEU A 131 7.26 2.48 -11.85
C LEU A 131 7.27 2.94 -10.38
N GLY A 132 6.91 2.05 -9.49
CA GLY A 132 6.90 2.30 -8.04
C GLY A 132 5.59 1.94 -7.37
N ALA A 133 5.70 1.61 -6.10
CA ALA A 133 4.57 1.29 -5.24
C ALA A 133 3.82 2.53 -4.73
N SER A 134 4.22 3.73 -5.09
CA SER A 134 3.70 4.98 -4.51
C SER A 134 2.19 5.14 -4.68
N GLY A 135 1.61 4.76 -5.83
CA GLY A 135 0.16 4.74 -6.02
C GLY A 135 -0.55 3.84 -4.99
N VAL A 136 0.05 2.67 -4.68
CA VAL A 136 -0.43 1.76 -3.64
C VAL A 136 -0.27 2.37 -2.25
N VAL A 137 0.88 3.01 -1.96
CA VAL A 137 1.10 3.72 -0.68
C VAL A 137 -0.03 4.70 -0.42
N PHE A 138 -0.35 5.52 -1.40
CA PHE A 138 -1.42 6.52 -1.27
C PHE A 138 -2.80 5.90 -1.15
N ALA A 139 -3.07 4.82 -1.88
CA ALA A 139 -4.30 4.06 -1.69
C ALA A 139 -4.43 3.54 -0.26
N LEU A 140 -3.36 2.97 0.31
CA LEU A 140 -3.36 2.45 1.67
C LEU A 140 -3.49 3.56 2.73
N ILE A 141 -2.85 4.71 2.53
CA ILE A 141 -2.98 5.87 3.43
C ILE A 141 -4.42 6.35 3.47
N LEU A 142 -5.06 6.56 2.31
CA LEU A 142 -6.46 7.00 2.28
C LEU A 142 -7.42 5.91 2.77
N LEU A 143 -7.16 4.64 2.45
CA LEU A 143 -7.90 3.51 3.01
C LEU A 143 -7.81 3.48 4.55
N SER A 144 -6.62 3.73 5.11
CA SER A 144 -6.41 3.75 6.56
C SER A 144 -7.21 4.84 7.26
N SER A 145 -7.36 5.99 6.61
CA SER A 145 -8.13 7.12 7.14
C SER A 145 -9.64 6.83 7.25
N PHE A 146 -10.15 5.86 6.47
CA PHE A 146 -11.51 5.34 6.61
C PHE A 146 -11.68 4.31 7.73
N THR A 147 -10.61 3.90 8.39
CA THR A 147 -10.73 2.89 9.46
C THR A 147 -11.55 3.38 10.67
N GLY A 148 -11.63 4.69 10.87
CA GLY A 148 -12.43 5.34 11.90
C GLY A 148 -13.85 5.75 11.45
N LEU A 149 -14.29 5.35 10.24
CA LEU A 149 -15.64 5.65 9.78
C LEU A 149 -16.64 4.89 10.64
N ASN A 150 -17.55 5.61 11.25
CA ASN A 150 -18.68 5.13 12.05
C ASN A 150 -19.97 5.83 11.60
N GLU A 151 -21.05 5.63 12.36
CA GLU A 151 -22.36 6.28 12.06
C GLU A 151 -22.31 7.81 12.19
N ASP A 152 -21.30 8.36 12.90
CA ASP A 152 -21.16 9.80 13.12
C ASP A 152 -20.61 10.56 11.88
N GLY A 153 -20.18 9.85 10.84
CA GLY A 153 -19.79 10.46 9.57
C GLY A 153 -18.33 10.24 9.17
N ILE A 154 -17.84 11.16 8.31
CA ILE A 154 -16.48 11.09 7.76
C ILE A 154 -15.48 11.61 8.80
N PRO A 155 -14.43 10.84 9.14
CA PRO A 155 -13.42 11.28 10.11
C PRO A 155 -12.71 12.56 9.66
N LEU A 156 -12.52 13.52 10.57
CA LEU A 156 -11.77 14.74 10.28
C LEU A 156 -10.33 14.41 9.83
N THR A 157 -9.73 13.37 10.38
CA THR A 157 -8.40 12.89 9.98
C THR A 157 -8.35 12.49 8.50
N PHE A 158 -9.41 11.86 7.97
CA PHE A 158 -9.50 11.57 6.53
C PHE A 158 -9.49 12.86 5.71
N ILE A 159 -10.29 13.85 6.10
CA ILE A 159 -10.37 15.14 5.38
C ILE A 159 -9.00 15.83 5.37
N LEU A 160 -8.33 15.87 6.52
CA LEU A 160 -7.00 16.51 6.64
C LEU A 160 -5.94 15.76 5.81
N VAL A 161 -5.87 14.43 5.90
CA VAL A 161 -4.92 13.62 5.14
C VAL A 161 -5.17 13.77 3.63
N ALA A 162 -6.42 13.70 3.19
CA ALA A 162 -6.77 13.88 1.78
C ALA A 162 -6.41 15.29 1.28
N ALA A 163 -6.70 16.34 2.05
CA ALA A 163 -6.40 17.72 1.69
C ALA A 163 -4.89 17.97 1.60
N LEU A 164 -4.12 17.53 2.59
CA LEU A 164 -2.66 17.67 2.60
C LEU A 164 -2.02 16.89 1.43
N TYR A 165 -2.49 15.67 1.21
CA TYR A 165 -1.99 14.82 0.14
C TYR A 165 -2.29 15.39 -1.25
N ILE A 166 -3.55 15.71 -1.55
CA ILE A 166 -3.93 16.29 -2.84
C ILE A 166 -3.24 17.63 -3.05
N GLY A 167 -3.18 18.47 -2.01
CA GLY A 167 -2.48 19.76 -2.04
C GLY A 167 -1.00 19.60 -2.39
N GLN A 168 -0.32 18.60 -1.80
CA GLN A 168 1.08 18.30 -2.11
C GLN A 168 1.26 17.84 -3.56
N GLN A 169 0.37 16.96 -4.09
CA GLN A 169 0.46 16.50 -5.47
C GLN A 169 0.22 17.63 -6.47
N ILE A 170 -0.72 18.53 -6.20
CA ILE A 170 -0.98 19.71 -7.02
C ILE A 170 0.24 20.66 -6.98
N TYR A 171 0.79 20.91 -5.79
CA TYR A 171 1.99 21.75 -5.64
C TYR A 171 3.17 21.19 -6.45
N GLN A 172 3.45 19.90 -6.31
CA GLN A 172 4.53 19.24 -7.05
C GLN A 172 4.28 19.29 -8.56
N GLY A 173 3.07 19.03 -9.03
CA GLY A 173 2.73 19.07 -10.46
C GLY A 173 2.84 20.46 -11.10
N ILE A 174 2.71 21.53 -10.31
CA ILE A 174 2.79 22.92 -10.82
C ILE A 174 4.22 23.49 -10.67
N PHE A 175 4.87 23.26 -9.54
CA PHE A 175 6.08 23.96 -9.14
C PHE A 175 7.36 23.12 -9.18
N VAL A 176 7.23 21.79 -9.21
CA VAL A 176 8.38 20.88 -9.25
C VAL A 176 8.40 20.18 -10.60
N ASN A 177 9.46 20.46 -11.37
CA ASN A 177 9.65 19.85 -12.68
C ASN A 177 10.33 18.49 -12.53
N ASP A 178 9.60 17.52 -11.98
CA ASP A 178 10.04 16.15 -11.84
C ASP A 178 9.26 15.24 -12.81
N ASN A 179 9.84 14.06 -13.10
CA ASN A 179 9.20 13.04 -13.94
C ASN A 179 8.19 12.18 -13.15
N VAL A 180 7.69 12.67 -12.02
CA VAL A 180 6.75 11.95 -11.17
C VAL A 180 5.33 12.14 -11.70
N SER A 181 4.62 11.06 -11.84
CA SER A 181 3.22 11.10 -12.28
C SER A 181 2.28 11.45 -11.12
N ASN A 182 2.21 12.74 -10.77
CA ASN A 182 1.37 13.24 -9.68
C ASN A 182 -0.11 12.84 -9.84
N LEU A 183 -0.61 12.82 -11.10
CA LEU A 183 -1.98 12.36 -11.36
C LEU A 183 -2.18 10.88 -11.01
N THR A 184 -1.21 10.00 -11.27
CA THR A 184 -1.34 8.58 -10.92
C THR A 184 -1.33 8.36 -9.41
N HIS A 185 -0.65 9.21 -8.66
CA HIS A 185 -0.73 9.23 -7.19
C HIS A 185 -2.14 9.62 -6.73
N ILE A 186 -2.71 10.70 -7.27
CA ILE A 186 -4.09 11.13 -6.95
C ILE A 186 -5.08 10.00 -7.27
N LEU A 187 -4.95 9.36 -8.44
CA LEU A 187 -5.80 8.23 -8.81
C LEU A 187 -5.65 7.05 -7.85
N GLY A 188 -4.44 6.73 -7.42
CA GLY A 188 -4.21 5.70 -6.40
C GLY A 188 -4.95 6.03 -5.10
N GLY A 189 -4.82 7.26 -4.63
CA GLY A 189 -5.55 7.75 -3.46
C GLY A 189 -7.07 7.66 -3.61
N LEU A 190 -7.62 8.04 -4.77
CA LEU A 190 -9.06 7.95 -5.05
C LEU A 190 -9.57 6.50 -5.04
N VAL A 191 -8.80 5.56 -5.58
CA VAL A 191 -9.12 4.12 -5.49
C VAL A 191 -9.16 3.67 -4.03
N GLY A 192 -8.15 4.03 -3.23
CA GLY A 192 -8.10 3.71 -1.81
C GLY A 192 -9.27 4.29 -1.02
N ALA A 193 -9.61 5.55 -1.28
CA ALA A 193 -10.74 6.23 -0.66
C ALA A 193 -12.09 5.57 -1.04
N GLY A 194 -12.32 5.33 -2.33
CA GLY A 194 -13.55 4.72 -2.83
C GLY A 194 -13.76 3.29 -2.29
N LEU A 195 -12.72 2.46 -2.33
CA LEU A 195 -12.77 1.11 -1.79
C LEU A 195 -12.88 1.12 -0.26
N GLY A 196 -12.22 2.06 0.41
CA GLY A 196 -12.36 2.26 1.86
C GLY A 196 -13.79 2.53 2.27
N TYR A 197 -14.48 3.42 1.55
CA TYR A 197 -15.91 3.69 1.77
C TYR A 197 -16.77 2.44 1.56
N VAL A 198 -16.59 1.73 0.44
CA VAL A 198 -17.39 0.53 0.11
C VAL A 198 -17.16 -0.60 1.13
N LEU A 199 -15.91 -0.85 1.51
CA LEU A 199 -15.58 -1.93 2.45
C LEU A 199 -16.11 -1.65 3.86
N ASN A 200 -16.09 -0.38 4.30
CA ASN A 200 -16.65 -0.02 5.61
C ASN A 200 -18.17 -0.02 5.60
N LYS A 201 -18.84 0.47 4.54
CA LYS A 201 -20.31 0.45 4.42
C LYS A 201 -20.85 -0.98 4.51
N LYS A 202 -20.21 -1.95 3.85
CA LYS A 202 -20.60 -3.37 3.95
C LYS A 202 -20.49 -3.93 5.37
N LYS A 203 -19.61 -3.39 6.19
CA LYS A 203 -19.42 -3.82 7.57
C LYS A 203 -20.50 -3.22 8.49
N LEU A 204 -20.84 -1.94 8.29
CA LEU A 204 -21.90 -1.24 9.03
C LEU A 204 -23.31 -1.82 8.73
N SER A 205 -23.56 -2.28 7.50
CA SER A 205 -24.86 -2.86 7.11
C SER A 205 -25.10 -4.30 7.60
N ARG A 206 -24.15 -4.90 8.32
CA ARG A 206 -24.25 -6.26 8.88
C ARG A 206 -24.58 -6.28 10.38
N TYR A 207 -24.73 -5.13 10.99
CA TYR A 207 -25.16 -4.90 12.36
C TYR A 207 -26.48 -4.11 12.37
#